data_827b76049ffa4b5bc5bcb47bb30c17cd
#
_entry.id   827b76049ffa4b5bc5bcb47bb30c17cd
#
_cell.length_a   1.000
_cell.length_b   1.000
_cell.length_c   1.000
_cell.angle_alpha   90.00
_cell.angle_beta   90.00
_cell.angle_gamma   90.00
#
_symmetry.space_group_name_H-M   'P 1'
#
loop_
_entity.id
_entity.type
_entity.pdbx_description
1 polymer ?
#
loop_
_entity_poly.entity_id
_entity_poly.type
_entity_poly.pdbx_seq_one_letter_code
_entity_poly.pdbx_strand_id
1 'polypeptide(L)'
;VAFFLKITGFPANYANSFQLETQIAVNLHRFKIGTTIQTTSDSTNDLPLYDQLPEFQDQLEPLAKRLNIEVNRHTLEQIFDSYTQKGIFFTVEEFLAARSEDKQVDHSYHAARDVLDNLTREFGIHFTNTDELVWHLHNTALLERQEINSESIISHNKSYTLNKIKKFFPEFYEAAVFEMMRYKSSLGQKEHAHAVVHLVYTLLTHASGLTEQLLEVQNKVRVLVLSEFDFAHPHALISLYKYYTSKNIQFETWDKATLNVDEIMEAGYDAILTNFDIEGLKHPKLINIGRMAQLQVINELNTISIGDL
;
A
#
# COMPACT_ATOMS: atom_id res chain seq x y z
N VAL A 1 -22.37 13.52 3.79
CA VAL A 1 -21.49 12.43 3.32
C VAL A 1 -22.28 11.42 2.50
N ALA A 2 -23.24 10.68 3.06
CA ALA A 2 -23.98 9.63 2.33
C ALA A 2 -24.57 10.11 0.99
N PHE A 3 -25.11 11.34 0.95
CA PHE A 3 -25.61 11.94 -0.27
C PHE A 3 -24.49 12.19 -1.29
N PHE A 4 -23.36 12.75 -0.86
CA PHE A 4 -22.18 12.96 -1.72
C PHE A 4 -21.67 11.63 -2.32
N LEU A 5 -21.49 10.61 -1.49
CA LEU A 5 -21.03 9.28 -1.95
C LEU A 5 -22.00 8.67 -2.98
N LYS A 6 -23.30 8.89 -2.78
CA LYS A 6 -24.34 8.40 -3.71
C LYS A 6 -24.26 9.04 -5.09
N ILE A 7 -24.11 10.38 -5.16
CA ILE A 7 -24.12 11.11 -6.45
C ILE A 7 -22.81 11.01 -7.21
N THR A 8 -21.69 10.87 -6.50
CA THR A 8 -20.35 10.77 -7.11
C THR A 8 -19.98 9.34 -7.49
N GLY A 9 -20.70 8.33 -7.03
CA GLY A 9 -20.28 6.93 -7.19
C GLY A 9 -19.02 6.56 -6.39
N PHE A 10 -18.52 7.46 -5.54
CA PHE A 10 -17.33 7.20 -4.73
C PHE A 10 -17.59 6.04 -3.75
N PRO A 11 -16.63 5.09 -3.58
CA PRO A 11 -16.88 3.90 -2.79
C PRO A 11 -17.32 4.19 -1.36
N ALA A 12 -18.54 3.78 -1.02
CA ALA A 12 -19.14 3.97 0.30
C ALA A 12 -18.65 2.88 1.26
N ASN A 13 -17.53 3.15 1.95
CA ASN A 13 -17.03 2.32 3.04
C ASN A 13 -16.74 3.19 4.28
N TYR A 14 -16.50 2.53 5.43
CA TYR A 14 -16.27 3.24 6.69
C TYR A 14 -15.09 4.22 6.62
N ALA A 15 -13.96 3.81 6.05
CA ALA A 15 -12.75 4.63 5.99
C ALA A 15 -12.96 5.88 5.14
N ASN A 16 -13.53 5.74 3.94
CA ASN A 16 -13.84 6.86 3.05
C ASN A 16 -14.87 7.81 3.67
N SER A 17 -15.91 7.26 4.30
CA SER A 17 -16.92 8.06 5.00
C SER A 17 -16.32 8.87 6.13
N PHE A 18 -15.47 8.25 6.96
CA PHE A 18 -14.80 8.91 8.08
C PHE A 18 -13.84 10.02 7.62
N GLN A 19 -13.05 9.76 6.57
CA GLN A 19 -12.15 10.77 6.00
C GLN A 19 -12.93 11.96 5.46
N LEU A 20 -13.97 11.69 4.68
CA LEU A 20 -14.83 12.74 4.10
C LEU A 20 -15.56 13.53 5.18
N GLU A 21 -16.11 12.89 6.22
CA GLU A 21 -16.72 13.56 7.36
C GLU A 21 -15.74 14.49 8.07
N THR A 22 -14.53 14.01 8.32
CA THR A 22 -13.47 14.80 8.96
C THR A 22 -13.09 15.99 8.12
N GLN A 23 -12.90 15.81 6.83
CA GLN A 23 -12.56 16.88 5.89
C GLN A 23 -13.66 17.93 5.80
N ILE A 24 -14.91 17.52 5.65
CA ILE A 24 -16.07 18.41 5.66
C ILE A 24 -16.11 19.22 6.95
N ALA A 25 -15.94 18.59 8.10
CA ALA A 25 -15.95 19.27 9.39
C ALA A 25 -14.85 20.33 9.51
N VAL A 26 -13.62 20.00 9.09
CA VAL A 26 -12.50 20.94 9.07
C VAL A 26 -12.76 22.10 8.12
N ASN A 27 -13.21 21.82 6.90
CA ASN A 27 -13.48 22.85 5.90
C ASN A 27 -14.63 23.77 6.29
N LEU A 28 -15.71 23.24 6.87
CA LEU A 28 -16.80 24.03 7.44
C LEU A 28 -16.32 24.94 8.58
N HIS A 29 -15.43 24.43 9.45
CA HIS A 29 -14.85 25.26 10.50
C HIS A 29 -14.00 26.39 9.93
N ARG A 30 -13.14 26.11 8.95
CA ARG A 30 -12.30 27.10 8.26
C ARG A 30 -13.18 28.16 7.59
N PHE A 31 -14.20 27.74 6.86
CA PHE A 31 -15.13 28.63 6.20
C PHE A 31 -15.82 29.57 7.21
N LYS A 32 -16.27 29.02 8.35
CA LYS A 32 -16.92 29.80 9.41
C LYS A 32 -16.02 30.88 10.03
N ILE A 33 -14.71 30.62 10.16
CA ILE A 33 -13.76 31.62 10.69
C ILE A 33 -13.20 32.56 9.63
N GLY A 34 -13.73 32.50 8.39
CA GLY A 34 -13.33 33.37 7.29
C GLY A 34 -12.04 32.96 6.59
N THR A 35 -11.52 31.77 6.86
CA THR A 35 -10.39 31.21 6.13
C THR A 35 -10.92 30.49 4.89
N THR A 36 -10.86 31.15 3.74
CA THR A 36 -11.27 30.56 2.46
C THR A 36 -10.07 29.96 1.75
N ILE A 37 -10.29 28.83 1.08
CA ILE A 37 -9.33 28.23 0.17
C ILE A 37 -9.38 29.07 -1.12
N GLN A 38 -8.21 29.47 -1.62
CA GLN A 38 -8.14 30.14 -2.93
C GLN A 38 -8.47 29.12 -3.99
N THR A 39 -9.73 29.10 -4.43
CA THR A 39 -10.11 28.32 -5.62
C THR A 39 -9.46 29.00 -6.82
N THR A 40 -8.62 28.25 -7.55
CA THR A 40 -8.10 28.74 -8.83
C THR A 40 -9.28 28.97 -9.75
N SER A 41 -9.42 30.17 -10.28
CA SER A 41 -10.56 30.67 -11.09
C SER A 41 -10.82 29.87 -12.40
N ASP A 42 -10.07 28.83 -12.66
CA ASP A 42 -10.23 27.93 -13.81
C ASP A 42 -11.19 26.75 -13.57
N SER A 43 -11.95 26.76 -12.48
CA SER A 43 -12.98 25.75 -12.21
C SER A 43 -14.25 25.98 -13.08
N THR A 44 -14.08 26.00 -14.41
CA THR A 44 -15.18 25.94 -15.39
C THR A 44 -15.70 24.50 -15.55
N ASN A 45 -15.38 23.60 -14.63
CA ASN A 45 -15.83 22.23 -14.72
C ASN A 45 -17.31 22.14 -14.31
N ASP A 46 -18.10 21.66 -15.23
CA ASP A 46 -19.44 21.10 -14.96
C ASP A 46 -19.24 19.78 -14.22
N LEU A 47 -18.93 19.87 -12.92
CA LEU A 47 -18.91 18.69 -12.07
C LEU A 47 -20.35 18.24 -11.83
N PRO A 48 -20.63 16.92 -11.88
CA PRO A 48 -21.96 16.38 -11.55
C PRO A 48 -22.49 16.86 -10.20
N LEU A 49 -21.56 17.24 -9.31
CA LEU A 49 -21.85 17.85 -8.01
C LEU A 49 -22.66 19.15 -8.10
N TYR A 50 -22.42 19.97 -9.13
CA TYR A 50 -23.12 21.26 -9.29
C TYR A 50 -24.51 21.11 -9.87
N ASP A 51 -24.75 20.09 -10.68
CA ASP A 51 -26.08 19.78 -11.20
C ASP A 51 -27.05 19.36 -10.07
N GLN A 52 -26.48 18.86 -8.96
CA GLN A 52 -27.21 18.44 -7.77
C GLN A 52 -27.25 19.52 -6.68
N LEU A 53 -26.93 20.78 -7.01
CA LEU A 53 -26.91 21.88 -6.04
C LEU A 53 -28.24 22.06 -5.29
N PRO A 54 -29.43 21.96 -5.92
CA PRO A 54 -30.71 22.07 -5.22
C PRO A 54 -30.86 21.01 -4.12
N GLU A 55 -30.52 19.77 -4.42
CA GLU A 55 -30.60 18.67 -3.45
C GLU A 55 -29.59 18.84 -2.31
N PHE A 56 -28.41 19.41 -2.59
CA PHE A 56 -27.43 19.78 -1.56
C PHE A 56 -27.96 20.89 -0.67
N GLN A 57 -28.65 21.89 -1.24
CA GLN A 57 -29.29 22.96 -0.47
C GLN A 57 -30.30 22.38 0.53
N ASP A 58 -31.17 21.50 0.07
CA ASP A 58 -32.17 20.83 0.92
C ASP A 58 -31.54 20.00 2.03
N GLN A 59 -30.52 19.19 1.70
CA GLN A 59 -29.84 18.33 2.67
C GLN A 59 -29.00 19.10 3.70
N LEU A 60 -28.40 20.21 3.31
CA LEU A 60 -27.55 21.03 4.17
C LEU A 60 -28.31 22.16 4.86
N GLU A 61 -29.55 22.43 4.53
CA GLU A 61 -30.35 23.55 5.09
C GLU A 61 -30.30 23.63 6.63
N PRO A 62 -30.51 22.51 7.39
CA PRO A 62 -30.46 22.56 8.85
C PRO A 62 -29.07 22.96 9.38
N LEU A 63 -28.01 22.53 8.71
CA LEU A 63 -26.63 22.86 9.07
C LEU A 63 -26.32 24.31 8.67
N ALA A 64 -26.70 24.71 7.47
CA ALA A 64 -26.52 26.05 6.94
C ALA A 64 -27.18 27.12 7.84
N LYS A 65 -28.38 26.88 8.30
CA LYS A 65 -29.08 27.76 9.27
C LYS A 65 -28.33 27.87 10.59
N ARG A 66 -27.83 26.76 11.12
CA ARG A 66 -27.06 26.74 12.38
C ARG A 66 -25.72 27.44 12.28
N LEU A 67 -25.08 27.38 11.13
CA LEU A 67 -23.75 27.97 10.88
C LEU A 67 -23.83 29.37 10.29
N ASN A 68 -25.03 29.82 9.91
CA ASN A 68 -25.30 31.08 9.22
C ASN A 68 -24.48 31.20 7.92
N ILE A 69 -24.53 30.14 7.10
CA ILE A 69 -23.90 30.06 5.79
C ILE A 69 -24.94 29.84 4.70
N GLU A 70 -24.66 30.34 3.50
CA GLU A 70 -25.48 30.07 2.32
C GLU A 70 -24.91 28.88 1.56
N VAL A 71 -25.75 27.90 1.20
CA VAL A 71 -25.31 26.75 0.38
C VAL A 71 -25.42 27.15 -1.09
N ASN A 72 -24.27 27.47 -1.68
CA ASN A 72 -24.13 27.79 -3.08
C ASN A 72 -22.88 27.08 -3.64
N ARG A 73 -22.58 27.27 -4.93
CA ARG A 73 -21.43 26.66 -5.60
C ARG A 73 -20.13 26.93 -4.84
N HIS A 74 -19.88 28.17 -4.45
CA HIS A 74 -18.68 28.54 -3.71
C HIS A 74 -18.58 27.81 -2.37
N THR A 75 -19.68 27.68 -1.64
CA THR A 75 -19.70 26.91 -0.38
C THR A 75 -19.40 25.44 -0.60
N LEU A 76 -19.93 24.83 -1.67
CA LEU A 76 -19.61 23.43 -2.01
C LEU A 76 -18.14 23.28 -2.39
N GLU A 77 -17.58 24.19 -3.16
CA GLU A 77 -16.15 24.22 -3.49
C GLU A 77 -15.27 24.31 -2.23
N GLN A 78 -15.65 25.12 -1.25
CA GLN A 78 -14.93 25.23 0.02
C GLN A 78 -15.06 23.96 0.89
N ILE A 79 -16.24 23.35 0.93
CA ILE A 79 -16.50 22.15 1.74
C ILE A 79 -15.81 20.91 1.15
N PHE A 80 -15.89 20.76 -0.18
CA PHE A 80 -15.40 19.59 -0.90
C PHE A 80 -14.13 19.88 -1.72
N ASP A 81 -13.34 20.88 -1.34
CA ASP A 81 -12.18 21.40 -2.05
C ASP A 81 -11.36 20.33 -2.79
N SER A 82 -10.91 19.30 -2.08
CA SER A 82 -10.09 18.23 -2.66
C SER A 82 -10.81 17.44 -3.75
N TYR A 83 -12.14 17.37 -3.71
CA TYR A 83 -12.95 16.60 -4.66
C TYR A 83 -13.53 17.46 -5.81
N THR A 84 -13.39 18.77 -5.72
CA THR A 84 -13.84 19.71 -6.78
C THR A 84 -12.70 20.14 -7.68
N GLN A 85 -11.50 19.63 -7.47
CA GLN A 85 -10.35 19.94 -8.31
C GLN A 85 -10.49 19.35 -9.71
N LYS A 86 -10.08 20.12 -10.72
CA LYS A 86 -10.04 19.65 -12.09
C LYS A 86 -9.16 18.41 -12.26
N GLY A 87 -9.69 17.38 -12.89
CA GLY A 87 -9.00 16.14 -13.17
C GLY A 87 -9.15 15.07 -12.08
N ILE A 88 -9.89 15.32 -11.00
CA ILE A 88 -10.31 14.27 -10.06
C ILE A 88 -11.50 13.53 -10.67
N PHE A 89 -11.42 12.20 -10.70
CA PHE A 89 -12.45 11.31 -11.23
C PHE A 89 -12.96 10.40 -10.12
N PHE A 90 -14.27 10.21 -10.05
CA PHE A 90 -14.90 9.41 -9.00
C PHE A 90 -14.98 7.93 -9.37
N THR A 91 -14.93 7.62 -10.67
CA THR A 91 -14.96 6.24 -11.17
C THR A 91 -13.85 6.00 -12.19
N VAL A 92 -13.49 4.73 -12.36
CA VAL A 92 -12.50 4.31 -13.38
C VAL A 92 -13.03 4.63 -14.78
N GLU A 93 -14.31 4.44 -15.02
CA GLU A 93 -14.98 4.68 -16.30
C GLU A 93 -14.88 6.15 -16.73
N GLU A 94 -15.14 7.09 -15.80
CA GLU A 94 -14.98 8.53 -16.05
C GLU A 94 -13.52 8.86 -16.37
N PHE A 95 -12.58 8.33 -15.62
CA PHE A 95 -11.15 8.54 -15.86
C PHE A 95 -10.71 8.04 -17.23
N LEU A 96 -11.13 6.83 -17.63
CA LEU A 96 -10.78 6.26 -18.92
C LEU A 96 -11.44 7.01 -20.09
N ALA A 97 -12.66 7.49 -19.91
CA ALA A 97 -13.35 8.33 -20.93
C ALA A 97 -12.63 9.68 -21.13
N ALA A 98 -12.22 10.33 -20.04
CA ALA A 98 -11.55 11.62 -20.07
C ALA A 98 -10.20 11.60 -20.79
N ARG A 99 -9.53 10.46 -20.91
CA ARG A 99 -8.26 10.32 -21.65
C ARG A 99 -8.36 10.70 -23.12
N SER A 100 -9.50 10.45 -23.74
CA SER A 100 -9.71 10.80 -25.15
C SER A 100 -9.86 12.32 -25.36
N GLU A 101 -10.23 13.07 -24.34
CA GLU A 101 -10.56 14.48 -24.41
C GLU A 101 -9.48 15.37 -23.76
N ASP A 102 -8.79 14.89 -22.74
CA ASP A 102 -7.77 15.63 -22.00
C ASP A 102 -6.38 14.97 -22.10
N LYS A 103 -5.48 15.65 -22.83
CA LYS A 103 -4.08 15.20 -23.01
C LYS A 103 -3.29 15.08 -21.70
N GLN A 104 -3.65 15.84 -20.66
CA GLN A 104 -2.95 15.74 -19.38
C GLN A 104 -3.37 14.47 -18.65
N VAL A 105 -4.65 14.10 -18.75
CA VAL A 105 -5.17 12.84 -18.22
C VAL A 105 -4.55 11.65 -18.93
N ASP A 106 -4.49 11.69 -20.26
CA ASP A 106 -3.88 10.62 -21.04
C ASP A 106 -2.37 10.49 -20.76
N HIS A 107 -1.66 11.62 -20.65
CA HIS A 107 -0.25 11.62 -20.24
C HIS A 107 -0.06 11.01 -18.86
N SER A 108 -0.88 11.38 -17.90
CA SER A 108 -0.83 10.81 -16.53
C SER A 108 -1.10 9.30 -16.53
N TYR A 109 -2.06 8.84 -17.33
CA TYR A 109 -2.35 7.41 -17.48
C TYR A 109 -1.11 6.66 -18.00
N HIS A 110 -0.50 7.12 -19.10
CA HIS A 110 0.67 6.44 -19.65
C HIS A 110 1.86 6.48 -18.71
N ALA A 111 2.12 7.61 -18.07
CA ALA A 111 3.20 7.72 -17.09
C ALA A 111 3.03 6.78 -15.89
N ALA A 112 1.81 6.63 -15.38
CA ALA A 112 1.53 5.66 -14.31
C ALA A 112 1.64 4.21 -14.81
N ARG A 113 1.21 3.91 -16.04
CA ARG A 113 1.41 2.60 -16.68
C ARG A 113 2.88 2.24 -16.78
N ASP A 114 3.72 3.17 -17.20
CA ASP A 114 5.16 2.97 -17.30
C ASP A 114 5.79 2.60 -15.94
N VAL A 115 5.31 3.20 -14.84
CA VAL A 115 5.72 2.81 -13.48
C VAL A 115 5.40 1.34 -13.22
N LEU A 116 4.15 0.92 -13.48
CA LEU A 116 3.73 -0.45 -13.24
C LEU A 116 4.49 -1.45 -14.12
N ASP A 117 4.74 -1.10 -15.38
CA ASP A 117 5.48 -1.94 -16.33
C ASP A 117 6.96 -2.08 -15.93
N ASN A 118 7.56 -1.03 -15.35
CA ASN A 118 8.94 -1.11 -14.84
C ASN A 118 9.02 -2.01 -13.60
N LEU A 119 8.14 -1.83 -12.63
CA LEU A 119 8.08 -2.69 -11.44
C LEU A 119 7.78 -4.15 -11.82
N THR A 120 6.88 -4.38 -12.79
CA THR A 120 6.62 -5.71 -13.35
C THR A 120 7.88 -6.35 -13.89
N ARG A 121 8.66 -5.61 -14.67
CA ARG A 121 9.87 -6.10 -15.32
C ARG A 121 11.00 -6.37 -14.33
N GLU A 122 11.14 -5.51 -13.34
CA GLU A 122 12.20 -5.59 -12.34
C GLU A 122 11.99 -6.72 -11.33
N PHE A 123 10.73 -6.88 -10.85
CA PHE A 123 10.40 -7.83 -9.78
C PHE A 123 9.65 -9.08 -10.24
N GLY A 124 9.32 -9.21 -11.53
CA GLY A 124 8.55 -10.37 -12.04
C GLY A 124 7.13 -10.46 -11.49
N ILE A 125 6.56 -9.36 -11.02
CA ILE A 125 5.19 -9.26 -10.49
C ILE A 125 4.20 -8.87 -11.58
N HIS A 126 2.90 -9.05 -11.33
CA HIS A 126 1.84 -8.69 -12.27
C HIS A 126 0.72 -7.91 -11.59
N PHE A 127 0.31 -6.80 -12.19
CA PHE A 127 -0.81 -6.00 -11.72
C PHE A 127 -2.08 -6.40 -12.47
N THR A 128 -3.00 -7.06 -11.79
CA THR A 128 -4.25 -7.59 -12.40
C THR A 128 -5.32 -6.52 -12.57
N ASN A 129 -5.33 -5.48 -11.72
CA ASN A 129 -6.30 -4.38 -11.73
C ASN A 129 -5.68 -3.06 -12.18
N THR A 130 -4.95 -3.09 -13.29
CA THR A 130 -4.08 -2.00 -13.74
C THR A 130 -4.80 -0.67 -13.93
N ASP A 131 -5.94 -0.64 -14.61
CA ASP A 131 -6.67 0.62 -14.89
C ASP A 131 -7.22 1.26 -13.61
N GLU A 132 -7.72 0.46 -12.69
CA GLU A 132 -8.14 0.91 -11.36
C GLU A 132 -6.96 1.48 -10.55
N LEU A 133 -5.82 0.79 -10.58
CA LEU A 133 -4.62 1.21 -9.88
C LEU A 133 -4.07 2.52 -10.45
N VAL A 134 -4.03 2.66 -11.76
CA VAL A 134 -3.62 3.90 -12.46
C VAL A 134 -4.55 5.06 -12.11
N TRP A 135 -5.87 4.83 -12.09
CA TRP A 135 -6.84 5.82 -11.63
C TRP A 135 -6.58 6.27 -10.19
N HIS A 136 -6.34 5.34 -9.26
CA HIS A 136 -5.99 5.68 -7.88
C HIS A 136 -4.69 6.48 -7.78
N LEU A 137 -3.66 6.11 -8.53
CA LEU A 137 -2.39 6.85 -8.58
C LEU A 137 -2.58 8.26 -9.13
N HIS A 138 -3.38 8.42 -10.20
CA HIS A 138 -3.71 9.70 -10.78
C HIS A 138 -4.39 10.64 -9.77
N ASN A 139 -5.47 10.17 -9.14
CA ASN A 139 -6.18 10.95 -8.13
C ASN A 139 -5.28 11.30 -6.93
N THR A 140 -4.48 10.33 -6.46
CA THR A 140 -3.54 10.58 -5.36
C THR A 140 -2.50 11.65 -5.75
N ALA A 141 -1.96 11.61 -6.96
CA ALA A 141 -0.99 12.60 -7.43
C ALA A 141 -1.58 14.02 -7.47
N LEU A 142 -2.86 14.16 -7.82
CA LEU A 142 -3.56 15.45 -7.83
C LEU A 142 -3.87 15.95 -6.44
N LEU A 143 -4.37 15.08 -5.55
CA LEU A 143 -4.69 15.44 -4.16
C LEU A 143 -3.43 15.88 -3.38
N GLU A 144 -2.28 15.28 -3.68
CA GLU A 144 -1.00 15.59 -3.05
C GLU A 144 -0.18 16.67 -3.79
N ARG A 145 -0.84 17.45 -4.63
CA ARG A 145 -0.20 18.55 -5.38
C ARG A 145 0.18 19.75 -4.51
N GLN A 146 -0.55 19.96 -3.42
CA GLN A 146 -0.34 21.06 -2.50
C GLN A 146 0.66 20.69 -1.39
N GLU A 147 1.53 21.65 -1.00
CA GLU A 147 2.58 21.46 0.02
C GLU A 147 2.02 21.18 1.42
N ILE A 148 0.78 21.57 1.69
CA ILE A 148 0.11 21.39 2.98
C ILE A 148 -1.24 20.75 2.72
N ASN A 149 -1.27 19.43 2.79
CA ASN A 149 -2.54 18.72 2.82
C ASN A 149 -2.99 18.55 4.29
N SER A 150 -4.19 19.03 4.61
CA SER A 150 -4.76 18.92 5.97
C SER A 150 -4.93 17.47 6.43
N GLU A 151 -5.02 16.54 5.50
CA GLU A 151 -5.08 15.10 5.81
C GLU A 151 -3.79 14.57 6.43
N SER A 152 -2.63 15.14 6.09
CA SER A 152 -1.34 14.69 6.63
C SER A 152 -1.22 14.89 8.14
N ILE A 153 -1.94 15.86 8.69
CA ILE A 153 -1.95 16.16 10.12
C ILE A 153 -2.79 15.16 10.92
N ILE A 154 -3.80 14.57 10.29
CA ILE A 154 -4.81 13.74 10.95
C ILE A 154 -4.52 12.22 10.79
N SER A 155 -3.85 11.80 9.71
CA SER A 155 -3.63 10.38 9.41
C SER A 155 -2.15 10.00 9.26
N HIS A 156 -1.42 9.94 10.36
CA HIS A 156 -0.01 9.51 10.38
C HIS A 156 0.22 8.00 10.17
N ASN A 157 -0.84 7.21 10.01
CA ASN A 157 -0.72 5.74 9.96
C ASN A 157 -0.10 5.18 8.68
N LYS A 158 -0.08 5.95 7.57
CA LYS A 158 0.50 5.50 6.30
C LYS A 158 2.00 5.20 6.43
N SER A 159 2.74 6.07 7.10
CA SER A 159 4.19 5.88 7.33
C SER A 159 4.51 4.63 8.16
N TYR A 160 3.67 4.27 9.13
CA TYR A 160 3.84 3.04 9.90
C TYR A 160 3.71 1.78 9.04
N THR A 161 2.68 1.73 8.19
CA THR A 161 2.49 0.62 7.24
C THR A 161 3.66 0.52 6.27
N LEU A 162 4.09 1.66 5.71
CA LEU A 162 5.21 1.71 4.77
C LEU A 162 6.53 1.30 5.41
N ASN A 163 6.79 1.65 6.67
CA ASN A 163 7.98 1.20 7.38
C ASN A 163 8.02 -0.32 7.56
N LYS A 164 6.87 -0.96 7.73
CA LYS A 164 6.80 -2.43 7.73
C LYS A 164 7.14 -3.00 6.35
N ILE A 165 6.53 -2.47 5.29
CA ILE A 165 6.80 -2.91 3.92
C ILE A 165 8.27 -2.68 3.54
N LYS A 166 8.84 -1.52 3.89
CA LYS A 166 10.27 -1.24 3.70
C LYS A 166 11.15 -2.28 4.40
N LYS A 167 10.74 -2.73 5.58
CA LYS A 167 11.46 -3.76 6.32
C LYS A 167 11.38 -5.12 5.65
N PHE A 168 10.20 -5.52 5.14
CA PHE A 168 9.98 -6.83 4.52
C PHE A 168 10.46 -6.90 3.07
N PHE A 169 10.37 -5.81 2.32
CA PHE A 169 10.68 -5.74 0.88
C PHE A 169 11.48 -4.46 0.58
N PRO A 170 12.71 -4.32 1.12
CA PRO A 170 13.48 -3.07 1.00
C PRO A 170 13.74 -2.69 -0.45
N GLU A 171 14.17 -3.62 -1.31
CA GLU A 171 14.47 -3.37 -2.72
C GLU A 171 13.22 -2.91 -3.49
N PHE A 172 12.09 -3.60 -3.29
CA PHE A 172 10.83 -3.20 -3.91
C PHE A 172 10.38 -1.81 -3.43
N TYR A 173 10.51 -1.53 -2.13
CA TYR A 173 10.13 -0.23 -1.57
C TYR A 173 10.96 0.91 -2.18
N GLU A 174 12.27 0.74 -2.32
CA GLU A 174 13.17 1.73 -2.90
C GLU A 174 12.89 1.94 -4.39
N ALA A 175 12.66 0.88 -5.15
CA ALA A 175 12.25 0.96 -6.55
C ALA A 175 10.88 1.66 -6.70
N ALA A 176 9.89 1.31 -5.87
CA ALA A 176 8.59 1.95 -5.88
C ALA A 176 8.68 3.45 -5.56
N VAL A 177 9.50 3.85 -4.58
CA VAL A 177 9.77 5.27 -4.27
C VAL A 177 10.37 5.98 -5.47
N PHE A 178 11.39 5.39 -6.10
CA PHE A 178 12.05 5.96 -7.28
C PHE A 178 11.07 6.14 -8.44
N GLU A 179 10.28 5.12 -8.75
CA GLU A 179 9.29 5.18 -9.84
C GLU A 179 8.18 6.20 -9.57
N MET A 180 7.72 6.35 -8.31
CA MET A 180 6.73 7.37 -7.95
C MET A 180 7.29 8.78 -8.01
N MET A 181 8.57 9.00 -7.69
CA MET A 181 9.24 10.28 -7.91
C MET A 181 9.27 10.61 -9.41
N ARG A 182 9.66 9.65 -10.24
CA ARG A 182 9.68 9.80 -11.70
C ARG A 182 8.30 10.10 -12.28
N TYR A 183 7.25 9.44 -11.78
CA TYR A 183 5.87 9.72 -12.15
C TYR A 183 5.48 11.17 -11.82
N LYS A 184 5.73 11.65 -10.61
CA LYS A 184 5.46 13.05 -10.25
C LYS A 184 6.22 14.05 -11.10
N SER A 185 7.50 13.79 -11.36
CA SER A 185 8.33 14.64 -12.23
C SER A 185 7.75 14.71 -13.66
N SER A 186 7.26 13.60 -14.19
CA SER A 186 6.62 13.56 -15.53
C SER A 186 5.37 14.43 -15.61
N LEU A 187 4.65 14.58 -14.48
CA LEU A 187 3.47 15.44 -14.38
C LEU A 187 3.83 16.93 -14.16
N GLY A 188 5.13 17.29 -14.16
CA GLY A 188 5.59 18.64 -13.84
C GLY A 188 5.34 19.07 -12.39
N GLN A 189 5.15 18.11 -11.49
CA GLN A 189 4.91 18.38 -10.07
C GLN A 189 6.21 18.32 -9.29
N LYS A 190 6.31 19.15 -8.23
CA LYS A 190 7.45 19.08 -7.32
C LYS A 190 7.47 17.77 -6.56
N GLU A 191 8.67 17.24 -6.34
CA GLU A 191 8.91 16.01 -5.60
C GLU A 191 8.88 16.30 -4.08
N HIS A 192 7.67 16.34 -3.51
CA HIS A 192 7.54 16.40 -2.06
C HIS A 192 7.57 14.97 -1.50
N ALA A 193 8.47 14.71 -0.55
CA ALA A 193 8.63 13.38 0.06
C ALA A 193 7.30 12.80 0.59
N HIS A 194 6.45 13.64 1.16
CA HIS A 194 5.13 13.25 1.66
C HIS A 194 4.21 12.72 0.54
N ALA A 195 4.17 13.40 -0.60
CA ALA A 195 3.35 12.99 -1.74
C ALA A 195 3.82 11.65 -2.35
N VAL A 196 5.14 11.43 -2.40
CA VAL A 196 5.71 10.15 -2.84
C VAL A 196 5.32 9.02 -1.89
N VAL A 197 5.37 9.27 -0.58
CA VAL A 197 4.92 8.32 0.46
C VAL A 197 3.45 7.92 0.24
N HIS A 198 2.58 8.86 -0.09
CA HIS A 198 1.16 8.58 -0.37
C HIS A 198 0.98 7.77 -1.64
N LEU A 199 1.72 8.06 -2.71
CA LEU A 199 1.67 7.28 -3.96
C LEU A 199 2.15 5.84 -3.74
N VAL A 200 3.25 5.64 -3.02
CA VAL A 200 3.73 4.29 -2.67
C VAL A 200 2.70 3.56 -1.80
N TYR A 201 2.08 4.26 -0.85
CA TYR A 201 1.00 3.67 -0.05
C TYR A 201 -0.20 3.26 -0.93
N THR A 202 -0.62 4.11 -1.86
CA THR A 202 -1.69 3.82 -2.82
C THR A 202 -1.36 2.60 -3.66
N LEU A 203 -0.14 2.51 -4.22
CA LEU A 203 0.32 1.33 -4.95
C LEU A 203 0.17 0.06 -4.10
N LEU A 204 0.71 0.06 -2.89
CA LEU A 204 0.74 -1.12 -2.02
C LEU A 204 -0.65 -1.57 -1.53
N THR A 205 -1.58 -0.63 -1.36
CA THR A 205 -2.90 -0.93 -0.82
C THR A 205 -3.95 -1.25 -1.88
N HIS A 206 -3.75 -0.76 -3.12
CA HIS A 206 -4.71 -0.97 -4.22
C HIS A 206 -4.24 -2.00 -5.26
N ALA A 207 -2.97 -2.40 -5.25
CA ALA A 207 -2.48 -3.46 -6.12
C ALA A 207 -2.90 -4.84 -5.58
N SER A 208 -3.89 -5.44 -6.23
CA SER A 208 -4.43 -6.75 -5.82
C SER A 208 -3.37 -7.85 -5.89
N GLY A 209 -3.17 -8.58 -4.78
CA GLY A 209 -2.25 -9.72 -4.71
C GLY A 209 -0.76 -9.36 -4.75
N LEU A 210 -0.40 -8.08 -4.64
CA LEU A 210 0.99 -7.63 -4.72
C LEU A 210 1.86 -8.22 -3.60
N THR A 211 1.38 -8.19 -2.37
CA THR A 211 2.14 -8.71 -1.22
C THR A 211 2.43 -10.20 -1.36
N GLU A 212 1.45 -10.98 -1.82
CA GLU A 212 1.60 -12.40 -2.07
C GLU A 212 2.66 -12.68 -3.13
N GLN A 213 2.64 -11.92 -4.24
CA GLN A 213 3.62 -12.05 -5.31
C GLN A 213 5.04 -11.67 -4.84
N LEU A 214 5.18 -10.59 -4.08
CA LEU A 214 6.47 -10.19 -3.51
C LEU A 214 7.05 -11.25 -2.58
N LEU A 215 6.21 -11.93 -1.79
CA LEU A 215 6.63 -13.06 -0.96
C LEU A 215 7.06 -14.28 -1.78
N GLU A 216 6.47 -14.49 -2.95
CA GLU A 216 6.84 -15.60 -3.84
C GLU A 216 8.15 -15.36 -4.59
N VAL A 217 8.43 -14.10 -4.93
CA VAL A 217 9.66 -13.70 -5.67
C VAL A 217 10.86 -13.52 -4.73
N GLN A 218 10.60 -13.25 -3.45
CA GLN A 218 11.65 -13.06 -2.46
C GLN A 218 12.58 -14.28 -2.38
N ASN A 219 13.88 -14.06 -2.19
CA ASN A 219 14.87 -15.14 -2.02
C ASN A 219 14.40 -16.15 -0.99
N LYS A 220 14.38 -17.42 -1.38
CA LYS A 220 13.98 -18.51 -0.51
C LYS A 220 15.05 -18.76 0.53
N VAL A 221 14.67 -18.71 1.79
CA VAL A 221 15.50 -19.09 2.92
C VAL A 221 15.46 -20.61 3.03
N ARG A 222 16.62 -21.27 2.91
CA ARG A 222 16.74 -22.72 2.97
C ARG A 222 17.03 -23.18 4.39
N VAL A 223 16.12 -23.99 4.92
CA VAL A 223 16.20 -24.49 6.30
C VAL A 223 16.27 -26.01 6.31
N LEU A 224 17.38 -26.56 6.81
CA LEU A 224 17.52 -27.99 7.02
C LEU A 224 16.90 -28.41 8.36
N VAL A 225 16.10 -29.46 8.35
CA VAL A 225 15.47 -30.04 9.55
C VAL A 225 16.02 -31.42 9.80
N LEU A 226 16.70 -31.59 10.94
CA LEU A 226 17.32 -32.84 11.38
C LEU A 226 16.64 -33.36 12.66
N SER A 227 16.42 -34.66 12.74
CA SER A 227 15.90 -35.29 13.94
C SER A 227 16.51 -36.67 14.13
N GLU A 228 16.74 -37.03 15.39
CA GLU A 228 17.23 -38.36 15.80
C GLU A 228 16.10 -39.38 16.06
N PHE A 229 14.82 -38.97 16.06
CA PHE A 229 13.75 -39.85 16.48
C PHE A 229 13.41 -40.91 15.44
N ASP A 230 12.89 -40.51 14.31
CA ASP A 230 12.55 -41.37 13.18
C ASP A 230 12.49 -40.57 11.87
N PHE A 231 12.33 -41.28 10.76
CA PHE A 231 12.26 -40.69 9.42
C PHE A 231 11.05 -39.73 9.23
N ALA A 232 9.92 -40.00 9.89
CA ALA A 232 8.71 -39.21 9.74
C ALA A 232 8.72 -37.90 10.58
N HIS A 233 9.51 -37.85 11.63
CA HIS A 233 9.51 -36.71 12.58
C HIS A 233 9.93 -35.39 11.92
N PRO A 234 11.01 -35.30 11.11
CA PRO A 234 11.34 -34.07 10.40
C PRO A 234 10.18 -33.58 9.49
N HIS A 235 9.52 -34.48 8.79
CA HIS A 235 8.39 -34.13 7.91
C HIS A 235 7.18 -33.59 8.71
N ALA A 236 6.90 -34.14 9.88
CA ALA A 236 5.85 -33.63 10.78
C ALA A 236 6.19 -32.21 11.27
N LEU A 237 7.45 -31.97 11.67
CA LEU A 237 7.92 -30.67 12.08
C LEU A 237 7.84 -29.65 10.94
N ILE A 238 8.27 -30.03 9.74
CA ILE A 238 8.18 -29.19 8.53
C ILE A 238 6.73 -28.79 8.26
N SER A 239 5.79 -29.74 8.34
CA SER A 239 4.37 -29.47 8.14
C SER A 239 3.84 -28.47 9.14
N LEU A 240 4.26 -28.58 10.41
CA LEU A 240 3.93 -27.63 11.47
C LEU A 240 4.51 -26.24 11.21
N TYR A 241 5.81 -26.16 10.92
CA TYR A 241 6.49 -24.88 10.71
C TYR A 241 5.99 -24.16 9.45
N LYS A 242 5.74 -24.87 8.36
CA LYS A 242 5.13 -24.28 7.14
C LYS A 242 3.80 -23.57 7.40
N TYR A 243 3.04 -24.01 8.40
CA TYR A 243 1.78 -23.37 8.76
C TYR A 243 1.97 -22.02 9.47
N TYR A 244 3.04 -21.87 10.25
CA TYR A 244 3.26 -20.69 11.10
C TYR A 244 4.37 -19.76 10.61
N THR A 245 5.12 -20.13 9.57
CA THR A 245 6.24 -19.34 9.06
C THR A 245 5.93 -18.73 7.71
N SER A 246 6.78 -17.80 7.27
CA SER A 246 6.69 -17.15 5.97
C SER A 246 6.80 -18.15 4.81
N LYS A 247 6.08 -17.90 3.71
CA LYS A 247 6.09 -18.74 2.51
C LYS A 247 7.43 -18.79 1.77
N ASN A 248 8.33 -17.83 2.02
CA ASN A 248 9.66 -17.83 1.42
C ASN A 248 10.65 -18.79 2.11
N ILE A 249 10.25 -19.48 3.19
CA ILE A 249 11.09 -20.50 3.84
C ILE A 249 10.88 -21.84 3.14
N GLN A 250 11.98 -22.37 2.61
CA GLN A 250 12.06 -23.71 2.02
C GLN A 250 12.68 -24.68 3.04
N PHE A 251 11.86 -25.61 3.54
CA PHE A 251 12.33 -26.65 4.46
C PHE A 251 12.79 -27.88 3.68
N GLU A 252 13.94 -28.42 4.09
CA GLU A 252 14.52 -29.65 3.54
C GLU A 252 14.85 -30.64 4.65
N THR A 253 14.85 -31.91 4.34
CA THR A 253 15.28 -33.02 5.22
C THR A 253 16.58 -33.60 4.73
N TRP A 254 17.30 -34.29 5.59
CA TRP A 254 18.51 -35.01 5.24
C TRP A 254 18.20 -36.48 4.95
N ASP A 255 18.16 -36.84 3.65
CA ASP A 255 17.70 -38.16 3.22
C ASP A 255 18.85 -39.16 3.03
N LYS A 256 20.09 -38.83 3.50
CA LYS A 256 21.24 -39.71 3.44
C LYS A 256 21.36 -40.56 4.70
N ALA A 257 21.86 -41.79 4.55
CA ALA A 257 22.03 -42.73 5.68
C ALA A 257 23.06 -42.29 6.73
N THR A 258 23.96 -41.38 6.37
CA THR A 258 25.01 -40.86 7.28
C THR A 258 24.98 -39.34 7.26
N LEU A 259 25.12 -38.73 8.46
CA LEU A 259 25.32 -37.31 8.58
C LEU A 259 26.76 -36.97 8.24
N ASN A 260 26.95 -36.15 7.20
CA ASN A 260 28.24 -35.59 6.82
C ASN A 260 28.21 -34.08 7.05
N VAL A 261 28.97 -33.63 8.06
CA VAL A 261 29.01 -32.22 8.45
C VAL A 261 29.54 -31.32 7.34
N ASP A 262 30.57 -31.76 6.62
CA ASP A 262 31.15 -30.98 5.54
C ASP A 262 30.13 -30.75 4.39
N GLU A 263 29.43 -31.81 4.00
CA GLU A 263 28.38 -31.71 2.98
C GLU A 263 27.20 -30.80 3.43
N ILE A 264 26.83 -30.83 4.71
CA ILE A 264 25.78 -29.96 5.26
C ILE A 264 26.23 -28.50 5.19
N MET A 265 27.48 -28.22 5.56
CA MET A 265 28.05 -26.87 5.51
C MET A 265 28.21 -26.35 4.07
N GLU A 266 28.65 -27.22 3.15
CA GLU A 266 28.78 -26.88 1.73
C GLU A 266 27.41 -26.66 1.02
N ALA A 267 26.35 -27.27 1.50
CA ALA A 267 25.00 -27.12 0.93
C ALA A 267 24.42 -25.70 1.07
N GLY A 268 24.99 -24.85 1.94
CA GLY A 268 24.64 -23.45 2.08
C GLY A 268 23.20 -23.22 2.58
N TYR A 269 22.83 -23.92 3.65
CA TYR A 269 21.57 -23.66 4.34
C TYR A 269 21.64 -22.35 5.12
N ASP A 270 20.56 -21.59 5.17
CA ASP A 270 20.47 -20.35 5.94
C ASP A 270 20.24 -20.60 7.44
N ALA A 271 19.60 -21.73 7.78
CA ALA A 271 19.45 -22.20 9.15
C ALA A 271 19.37 -23.73 9.21
N ILE A 272 19.70 -24.27 10.36
CA ILE A 272 19.59 -25.71 10.67
C ILE A 272 18.80 -25.89 11.95
N LEU A 273 17.70 -26.64 11.87
CA LEU A 273 16.89 -27.05 13.02
C LEU A 273 17.29 -28.48 13.42
N THR A 274 17.59 -28.70 14.70
CA THR A 274 17.94 -30.03 15.20
C THR A 274 17.43 -30.24 16.61
N ASN A 275 17.09 -31.48 16.99
CA ASN A 275 16.73 -31.85 18.35
C ASN A 275 17.86 -32.60 19.11
N PHE A 276 19.03 -32.70 18.49
CA PHE A 276 20.23 -33.34 19.06
C PHE A 276 21.51 -32.57 18.74
N ASP A 277 22.55 -32.81 19.49
CA ASP A 277 23.85 -32.18 19.26
C ASP A 277 24.63 -32.95 18.17
N ILE A 278 25.12 -32.23 17.17
CA ILE A 278 25.91 -32.81 16.07
C ILE A 278 27.36 -32.38 16.24
N GLU A 279 28.23 -33.37 16.51
CA GLU A 279 29.67 -33.11 16.70
C GLU A 279 30.30 -32.51 15.45
N GLY A 280 30.99 -31.39 15.63
CA GLY A 280 31.70 -30.69 14.53
C GLY A 280 30.81 -29.73 13.74
N LEU A 281 29.48 -29.73 13.88
CA LEU A 281 28.61 -28.80 13.16
C LEU A 281 28.63 -27.41 13.83
N LYS A 282 29.23 -26.44 13.14
CA LYS A 282 29.31 -25.04 13.58
C LYS A 282 28.59 -24.11 12.59
N HIS A 283 27.28 -24.13 12.64
CA HIS A 283 26.46 -23.23 11.82
C HIS A 283 26.04 -21.98 12.60
N PRO A 284 26.14 -20.74 12.04
CA PRO A 284 25.82 -19.52 12.77
C PRO A 284 24.35 -19.47 13.23
N LYS A 285 23.44 -20.11 12.47
CA LYS A 285 22.00 -20.22 12.80
C LYS A 285 21.62 -21.69 13.03
N LEU A 286 22.27 -22.32 14.01
CA LEU A 286 21.91 -23.65 14.50
C LEU A 286 20.89 -23.53 15.64
N ILE A 287 19.66 -23.94 15.39
CA ILE A 287 18.53 -23.81 16.32
C ILE A 287 18.19 -25.18 16.91
N ASN A 288 18.36 -25.32 18.23
CA ASN A 288 18.03 -26.56 18.92
C ASN A 288 16.54 -26.59 19.30
N ILE A 289 15.72 -27.29 18.51
CA ILE A 289 14.26 -27.37 18.66
C ILE A 289 13.82 -28.23 19.85
N GLY A 290 14.71 -29.06 20.41
CA GLY A 290 14.43 -29.83 21.62
C GLY A 290 14.54 -29.01 22.91
N ARG A 291 15.16 -27.85 22.88
CA ARG A 291 15.40 -26.97 24.03
C ARG A 291 14.62 -25.65 23.96
N MET A 292 14.07 -25.30 22.80
CA MET A 292 13.34 -24.05 22.60
C MET A 292 11.85 -24.31 22.56
N ALA A 293 11.08 -23.34 23.09
CA ALA A 293 9.64 -23.35 22.89
C ALA A 293 9.31 -23.16 21.40
N GLN A 294 8.30 -23.87 20.91
CA GLN A 294 7.87 -23.84 19.50
C GLN A 294 7.68 -22.42 18.97
N LEU A 295 7.09 -21.54 19.77
CA LEU A 295 6.88 -20.13 19.39
C LEU A 295 8.19 -19.37 19.20
N GLN A 296 9.23 -19.67 19.99
CA GLN A 296 10.54 -19.06 19.84
C GLN A 296 11.20 -19.49 18.53
N VAL A 297 11.13 -20.80 18.19
CA VAL A 297 11.63 -21.32 16.90
C VAL A 297 10.94 -20.64 15.72
N ILE A 298 9.62 -20.52 15.76
CA ILE A 298 8.84 -19.84 14.72
C ILE A 298 9.25 -18.36 14.57
N ASN A 299 9.40 -17.66 15.69
CA ASN A 299 9.85 -16.26 15.67
C ASN A 299 11.25 -16.09 15.09
N GLU A 300 12.18 -17.00 15.45
CA GLU A 300 13.53 -16.99 14.94
C GLU A 300 13.57 -17.27 13.42
N LEU A 301 12.84 -18.27 12.96
CA LEU A 301 12.67 -18.56 11.53
C LEU A 301 12.08 -17.38 10.76
N ASN A 302 11.07 -16.74 11.29
CA ASN A 302 10.48 -15.55 10.66
C ASN A 302 11.47 -14.37 10.65
N THR A 303 12.31 -14.22 11.67
CA THR A 303 13.38 -13.21 11.68
C THR A 303 14.41 -13.47 10.59
N ILE A 304 14.84 -14.73 10.43
CA ILE A 304 15.77 -15.14 9.36
C ILE A 304 15.15 -14.88 7.97
N SER A 305 13.84 -15.13 7.81
CA SER A 305 13.15 -14.95 6.54
C SER A 305 13.04 -13.49 6.09
N ILE A 306 13.14 -12.56 7.05
CA ILE A 306 13.10 -11.11 6.80
C ILE A 306 14.51 -10.56 6.48
N GLY A 307 15.55 -11.35 6.72
CA GLY A 307 16.96 -10.91 6.72
C GLY A 307 17.36 -10.33 8.07
N ASP A 308 18.62 -10.49 8.42
CA ASP A 308 19.20 -9.80 9.59
C ASP A 308 19.30 -8.30 9.25
N LEU A 309 18.37 -7.51 9.79
CA LEU A 309 18.35 -6.05 9.69
C LEU A 309 19.19 -5.43 10.79
#